data_553bbd8dd1617f8bc27b9e43cd383ecb
#
_entry.id   553bbd8dd1617f8bc27b9e43cd383ecb
#
_cell.length_a   1.000
_cell.length_b   1.000
_cell.length_c   1.000
_cell.angle_alpha   90.00
_cell.angle_beta   90.00
_cell.angle_gamma   90.00
#
_symmetry.space_group_name_H-M   'P 1'
#
loop_
_entity.id
_entity.type
_entity.pdbx_description
1 polymer ?
#
loop_
_entity_poly.entity_id
_entity_poly.type
_entity_poly.pdbx_seq_one_letter_code
_entity_poly.pdbx_strand_id
1 'polypeptide(L)'
;MKVSDTAGSIIAHRNDGMGARVIAMLNAIRVARDYDLPYYVGWTTHGRTREEVRDPSFIFHPDYIKDKFFDVTIMSEIYDNLIDLSTVDAKTWTEAKFRKAAAKGKSFMSGAAMGVTVLPWEDEAEVTARLPDCIDELRFSAPVAEMVDKIIRVFAGKKLTAYHIRRGDIIHDPIASNKLWPNKFIPREFYEQHLALTLKDPAAQVLCFSDTPIEVERLKAADPERV
;
A
#
# COMPACT_ATOMS: atom_id res chain seq x y z
N MET A 1 -0.96 -19.83 11.28
CA MET A 1 0.49 -19.68 11.07
C MET A 1 1.03 -18.75 12.15
N LYS A 2 2.22 -19.01 12.68
CA LYS A 2 2.89 -18.18 13.69
C LYS A 2 4.13 -17.52 13.06
N VAL A 3 4.66 -16.48 13.68
CA VAL A 3 5.91 -15.84 13.23
C VAL A 3 7.06 -16.85 13.13
N SER A 4 7.13 -17.82 14.03
CA SER A 4 8.12 -18.92 13.97
C SER A 4 8.06 -19.76 12.70
N ASP A 5 6.90 -19.82 12.07
CA ASP A 5 6.67 -20.64 10.88
C ASP A 5 7.11 -19.92 9.58
N THR A 6 7.55 -18.66 9.72
CA THR A 6 7.94 -17.79 8.59
C THR A 6 9.45 -17.65 8.43
N ALA A 7 10.22 -18.63 8.92
CA ALA A 7 11.69 -18.59 8.87
C ALA A 7 12.21 -18.41 7.43
N GLY A 8 13.13 -17.47 7.23
CA GLY A 8 13.73 -17.17 5.93
C GLY A 8 12.81 -16.46 4.95
N SER A 9 11.80 -15.73 5.42
CA SER A 9 10.81 -15.05 4.58
C SER A 9 10.87 -13.53 4.69
N ILE A 10 10.10 -12.88 3.82
CA ILE A 10 9.78 -11.45 3.90
C ILE A 10 8.38 -11.31 4.47
N ILE A 11 8.21 -10.48 5.49
CA ILE A 11 6.94 -10.26 6.16
C ILE A 11 6.49 -8.81 5.94
N ALA A 12 5.36 -8.66 5.28
CA ALA A 12 4.66 -7.38 5.23
C ALA A 12 3.93 -7.13 6.54
N HIS A 13 4.22 -6.03 7.22
CA HIS A 13 3.47 -5.68 8.42
C HIS A 13 3.34 -4.18 8.62
N ARG A 14 2.10 -3.71 8.79
CA ARG A 14 1.76 -2.38 9.28
C ARG A 14 0.44 -2.43 10.04
N ASN A 15 0.27 -1.51 10.99
CA ASN A 15 -0.91 -1.41 11.84
C ASN A 15 -1.76 -0.14 11.56
N ASP A 16 -1.46 0.57 10.51
CA ASP A 16 -2.15 1.80 10.09
C ASP A 16 -3.14 1.56 8.92
N GLY A 17 -3.44 2.61 8.17
CA GLY A 17 -4.46 2.56 7.09
C GLY A 17 -4.13 1.58 5.96
N MET A 18 -5.17 1.20 5.21
CA MET A 18 -5.11 0.21 4.15
C MET A 18 -4.01 0.49 3.11
N GLY A 19 -3.91 1.73 2.63
CA GLY A 19 -2.90 2.07 1.62
C GLY A 19 -1.47 1.76 2.08
N ALA A 20 -1.15 2.05 3.34
CA ALA A 20 0.16 1.76 3.89
C ALA A 20 0.41 0.25 4.06
N ARG A 21 -0.62 -0.53 4.41
CA ARG A 21 -0.54 -1.99 4.46
C ARG A 21 -0.29 -2.59 3.08
N VAL A 22 -1.00 -2.11 2.05
CA VAL A 22 -0.79 -2.55 0.66
C VAL A 22 0.62 -2.19 0.18
N ILE A 23 1.14 -1.00 0.47
CA ILE A 23 2.53 -0.64 0.14
C ILE A 23 3.52 -1.59 0.80
N ALA A 24 3.33 -1.93 2.08
CA ALA A 24 4.16 -2.91 2.76
C ALA A 24 4.09 -4.29 2.09
N MET A 25 2.91 -4.72 1.65
CA MET A 25 2.71 -5.98 0.92
C MET A 25 3.45 -5.95 -0.43
N LEU A 26 3.30 -4.90 -1.23
CA LEU A 26 3.98 -4.77 -2.51
C LEU A 26 5.51 -4.80 -2.36
N ASN A 27 6.04 -4.09 -1.36
CA ASN A 27 7.46 -4.14 -1.04
C ASN A 27 7.91 -5.56 -0.62
N ALA A 28 7.12 -6.26 0.20
CA ALA A 28 7.45 -7.62 0.61
C ALA A 28 7.43 -8.59 -0.58
N ILE A 29 6.42 -8.50 -1.43
CA ILE A 29 6.31 -9.31 -2.67
C ILE A 29 7.51 -9.04 -3.57
N ARG A 30 7.85 -7.77 -3.82
CA ARG A 30 8.99 -7.40 -4.66
C ARG A 30 10.29 -7.98 -4.12
N VAL A 31 10.61 -7.77 -2.83
CA VAL A 31 11.84 -8.31 -2.23
C VAL A 31 11.83 -9.84 -2.27
N ALA A 32 10.71 -10.47 -1.98
CA ALA A 32 10.59 -11.93 -2.03
C ALA A 32 10.88 -12.48 -3.43
N ARG A 33 10.33 -11.86 -4.48
CA ARG A 33 10.58 -12.23 -5.89
C ARG A 33 12.04 -12.05 -6.29
N ASP A 34 12.64 -10.90 -5.95
CA ASP A 34 14.01 -10.57 -6.36
C ASP A 34 15.06 -11.48 -5.69
N TYR A 35 14.73 -12.03 -4.52
CA TYR A 35 15.67 -12.86 -3.75
C TYR A 35 15.25 -14.33 -3.63
N ASP A 36 14.18 -14.73 -4.34
CA ASP A 36 13.62 -16.10 -4.31
C ASP A 36 13.30 -16.58 -2.87
N LEU A 37 12.57 -15.74 -2.15
CA LEU A 37 12.15 -15.98 -0.77
C LEU A 37 10.62 -16.07 -0.68
N PRO A 38 10.06 -16.82 0.26
CA PRO A 38 8.65 -16.74 0.55
C PRO A 38 8.27 -15.39 1.16
N TYR A 39 7.02 -14.95 0.97
CA TYR A 39 6.47 -13.79 1.68
C TYR A 39 5.21 -14.14 2.42
N TYR A 40 4.96 -13.40 3.51
CA TYR A 40 3.76 -13.49 4.32
C TYR A 40 3.29 -12.10 4.75
N VAL A 41 2.06 -12.04 5.26
CA VAL A 41 1.42 -10.80 5.68
C VAL A 41 1.02 -10.92 7.16
N GLY A 42 1.70 -10.17 8.00
CA GLY A 42 1.29 -10.00 9.39
C GLY A 42 0.14 -8.99 9.47
N TRP A 43 -1.08 -9.48 9.69
CA TRP A 43 -2.26 -8.62 9.74
C TRP A 43 -2.69 -8.37 11.17
N THR A 44 -2.78 -7.09 11.54
CA THR A 44 -3.24 -6.70 12.87
C THR A 44 -4.74 -6.45 12.82
N THR A 45 -5.47 -7.23 13.60
CA THR A 45 -6.92 -7.06 13.81
C THR A 45 -7.25 -6.07 14.94
N HIS A 46 -6.23 -5.63 15.68
CA HIS A 46 -6.34 -4.73 16.82
C HIS A 46 -5.61 -3.39 16.53
N GLY A 47 -5.95 -2.34 17.26
CA GLY A 47 -5.25 -1.06 17.17
C GLY A 47 -6.11 0.10 16.65
N ARG A 48 -5.45 1.17 16.15
CA ARG A 48 -6.08 2.42 15.70
C ARG A 48 -6.80 2.34 14.36
N THR A 49 -6.80 1.18 13.72
CA THR A 49 -7.46 0.97 12.43
C THR A 49 -8.98 0.94 12.61
N ARG A 50 -9.70 1.54 11.64
CA ARG A 50 -11.14 1.43 11.55
C ARG A 50 -11.54 -0.04 11.46
N GLU A 51 -12.71 -0.37 11.98
CA GLU A 51 -13.20 -1.74 12.09
C GLU A 51 -13.24 -2.46 10.73
N GLU A 52 -13.59 -1.73 9.68
CA GLU A 52 -13.66 -2.21 8.29
C GLU A 52 -12.30 -2.67 7.73
N VAL A 53 -11.19 -2.20 8.30
CA VAL A 53 -9.85 -2.56 7.84
C VAL A 53 -9.22 -3.65 8.72
N ARG A 54 -9.89 -4.05 9.79
CA ARG A 54 -9.40 -5.11 10.68
C ARG A 54 -9.53 -6.48 10.07
N ASP A 55 -10.63 -6.72 9.38
CA ASP A 55 -10.86 -7.98 8.68
C ASP A 55 -10.34 -7.91 7.24
N PRO A 56 -9.30 -8.66 6.89
CA PRO A 56 -8.76 -8.67 5.54
C PRO A 56 -9.72 -9.26 4.50
N SER A 57 -10.74 -10.01 4.90
CA SER A 57 -11.70 -10.69 4.00
C SER A 57 -12.57 -9.72 3.20
N PHE A 58 -12.73 -8.47 3.65
CA PHE A 58 -13.38 -7.43 2.86
C PHE A 58 -12.63 -7.08 1.56
N ILE A 59 -11.32 -7.33 1.52
CA ILE A 59 -10.45 -6.89 0.43
C ILE A 59 -9.83 -8.05 -0.30
N PHE A 60 -9.39 -9.09 0.43
CA PHE A 60 -8.62 -10.19 -0.13
C PHE A 60 -9.42 -11.50 -0.19
N HIS A 61 -9.04 -12.32 -1.19
CA HIS A 61 -9.64 -13.64 -1.39
C HIS A 61 -9.36 -14.56 -0.18
N PRO A 62 -10.33 -15.38 0.27
CA PRO A 62 -10.15 -16.27 1.42
C PRO A 62 -8.95 -17.21 1.31
N ASP A 63 -8.71 -17.79 0.13
CA ASP A 63 -7.56 -18.69 -0.06
C ASP A 63 -6.23 -17.94 0.04
N TYR A 64 -6.18 -16.69 -0.42
CA TYR A 64 -4.98 -15.84 -0.28
C TYR A 64 -4.72 -15.50 1.17
N ILE A 65 -5.78 -15.19 1.94
CA ILE A 65 -5.67 -14.96 3.37
C ILE A 65 -5.16 -16.21 4.07
N LYS A 66 -5.74 -17.36 3.78
CA LYS A 66 -5.35 -18.64 4.38
C LYS A 66 -3.89 -19.00 4.10
N ASP A 67 -3.40 -18.70 2.89
CA ASP A 67 -2.05 -19.04 2.44
C ASP A 67 -1.00 -18.05 2.94
N LYS A 68 -1.33 -16.75 2.94
CA LYS A 68 -0.33 -15.69 3.15
C LYS A 68 -0.44 -14.94 4.48
N PHE A 69 -1.63 -14.91 5.11
CA PHE A 69 -1.84 -14.05 6.26
C PHE A 69 -1.71 -14.82 7.59
N PHE A 70 -1.22 -14.11 8.58
CA PHE A 70 -1.30 -14.56 9.97
C PHE A 70 -1.69 -13.38 10.86
N ASP A 71 -2.38 -13.70 11.97
CA ASP A 71 -2.81 -12.69 12.93
C ASP A 71 -1.63 -12.27 13.80
N VAL A 72 -1.47 -10.96 13.93
CA VAL A 72 -0.47 -10.35 14.78
C VAL A 72 -1.16 -9.81 16.03
N THR A 73 -1.19 -10.63 17.07
CA THR A 73 -1.77 -10.25 18.35
C THR A 73 -0.77 -9.53 19.26
N ILE A 74 0.52 -9.82 19.10
CA ILE A 74 1.59 -9.27 19.92
C ILE A 74 2.65 -8.62 19.00
N MET A 75 2.65 -7.29 18.94
CA MET A 75 3.58 -6.54 18.11
C MET A 75 5.05 -6.81 18.46
N SER A 76 5.38 -7.01 19.73
CA SER A 76 6.74 -7.32 20.17
C SER A 76 7.31 -8.59 19.54
N GLU A 77 6.50 -9.62 19.32
CA GLU A 77 6.97 -10.85 18.67
C GLU A 77 7.51 -10.59 17.26
N ILE A 78 6.91 -9.65 16.52
CA ILE A 78 7.39 -9.28 15.19
C ILE A 78 8.69 -8.50 15.29
N TYR A 79 8.71 -7.43 16.09
CA TYR A 79 9.88 -6.55 16.15
C TYR A 79 11.11 -7.21 16.78
N ASP A 80 10.92 -8.10 17.74
CA ASP A 80 12.03 -8.78 18.42
C ASP A 80 12.66 -9.89 17.58
N ASN A 81 11.93 -10.49 16.65
CA ASN A 81 12.38 -11.66 15.88
C ASN A 81 12.68 -11.37 14.42
N LEU A 82 12.34 -10.20 13.89
CA LEU A 82 12.51 -9.84 12.49
C LEU A 82 13.53 -8.71 12.32
N ILE A 83 14.24 -8.77 11.20
CA ILE A 83 15.10 -7.67 10.77
C ILE A 83 14.25 -6.70 9.94
N ASP A 84 14.08 -5.47 10.43
CA ASP A 84 13.40 -4.44 9.67
C ASP A 84 14.24 -4.03 8.45
N LEU A 85 13.67 -4.16 7.25
CA LEU A 85 14.34 -3.80 6.01
C LEU A 85 14.76 -2.32 5.94
N SER A 86 14.07 -1.44 6.66
CA SER A 86 14.45 -0.02 6.76
C SER A 86 15.73 0.22 7.55
N THR A 87 16.17 -0.76 8.36
CA THR A 87 17.43 -0.70 9.13
C THR A 87 18.60 -1.33 8.39
N VAL A 88 18.38 -1.90 7.22
CA VAL A 88 19.43 -2.48 6.39
C VAL A 88 20.18 -1.36 5.69
N ASP A 89 21.43 -1.13 6.06
CA ASP A 89 22.27 -0.06 5.53
C ASP A 89 23.57 -0.57 4.87
N ALA A 90 24.14 0.24 3.97
CA ALA A 90 25.33 -0.12 3.20
C ALA A 90 26.60 -0.35 4.04
N LYS A 91 26.65 0.14 5.28
CA LYS A 91 27.84 -0.03 6.18
C LYS A 91 27.85 -1.40 6.80
N THR A 92 26.68 -1.96 7.04
CA THR A 92 26.51 -3.20 7.81
C THR A 92 26.02 -4.37 6.95
N TRP A 93 25.41 -4.12 5.80
CA TRP A 93 24.80 -5.12 4.94
C TRP A 93 25.34 -5.07 3.51
N THR A 94 25.46 -6.26 2.94
CA THR A 94 25.67 -6.50 1.51
C THR A 94 24.62 -7.50 1.04
N GLU A 95 24.37 -7.61 -0.26
CA GLU A 95 23.47 -8.61 -0.82
C GLU A 95 23.85 -10.03 -0.37
N ALA A 96 25.14 -10.37 -0.42
CA ALA A 96 25.63 -11.70 0.02
C ALA A 96 25.31 -11.97 1.50
N LYS A 97 25.44 -10.96 2.37
CA LYS A 97 25.09 -11.08 3.78
C LYS A 97 23.59 -11.25 3.98
N PHE A 98 22.77 -10.53 3.21
CA PHE A 98 21.31 -10.65 3.23
C PHE A 98 20.88 -12.08 2.83
N ARG A 99 21.34 -12.56 1.67
CA ARG A 99 21.06 -13.94 1.19
C ARG A 99 21.51 -15.00 2.19
N LYS A 100 22.69 -14.83 2.79
CA LYS A 100 23.21 -15.75 3.81
C LYS A 100 22.37 -15.73 5.08
N ALA A 101 21.84 -14.57 5.49
CA ALA A 101 20.97 -14.46 6.66
C ALA A 101 19.62 -15.13 6.40
N ALA A 102 19.00 -14.91 5.24
CA ALA A 102 17.78 -15.58 4.82
C ALA A 102 17.96 -17.11 4.78
N ALA A 103 19.03 -17.60 4.17
CA ALA A 103 19.36 -19.03 4.12
C ALA A 103 19.56 -19.67 5.51
N LYS A 104 19.88 -18.88 6.54
CA LYS A 104 19.97 -19.29 7.94
C LYS A 104 18.65 -19.17 8.69
N GLY A 105 17.55 -18.90 7.99
CA GLY A 105 16.21 -18.77 8.57
C GLY A 105 15.92 -17.40 9.18
N LYS A 106 16.75 -16.37 8.95
CA LYS A 106 16.40 -15.01 9.36
C LYS A 106 15.31 -14.46 8.47
N SER A 107 14.26 -13.95 9.07
CA SER A 107 13.16 -13.27 8.35
C SER A 107 13.30 -11.76 8.43
N PHE A 108 12.73 -11.07 7.45
CA PHE A 108 12.83 -9.63 7.28
C PHE A 108 11.43 -9.02 7.23
N MET A 109 11.28 -7.83 7.80
CA MET A 109 10.01 -7.12 7.81
C MET A 109 10.03 -5.95 6.85
N SER A 110 9.04 -5.88 5.96
CA SER A 110 8.69 -4.70 5.18
C SER A 110 7.52 -3.98 5.84
N GLY A 111 7.68 -2.71 6.18
CA GLY A 111 6.58 -1.97 6.79
C GLY A 111 6.95 -0.64 7.42
N ALA A 112 8.17 -0.43 7.86
CA ALA A 112 8.56 0.84 8.47
C ALA A 112 8.63 1.98 7.45
N ALA A 113 9.02 1.69 6.20
CA ALA A 113 9.06 2.68 5.14
C ALA A 113 7.65 3.12 4.71
N MET A 114 7.45 4.43 4.55
CA MET A 114 6.20 5.02 4.04
C MET A 114 6.11 4.98 2.51
N GLY A 115 7.12 4.47 1.84
CA GLY A 115 7.23 4.41 0.39
C GLY A 115 7.85 3.10 -0.09
N VAL A 116 8.58 3.19 -1.19
CA VAL A 116 9.29 2.04 -1.76
C VAL A 116 10.46 1.66 -0.86
N THR A 117 10.59 0.37 -0.55
CA THR A 117 11.77 -0.16 0.15
C THR A 117 12.85 -0.45 -0.88
N VAL A 118 13.98 0.25 -0.78
CA VAL A 118 15.15 0.05 -1.63
C VAL A 118 16.29 -0.44 -0.74
N LEU A 119 16.85 -1.59 -1.06
CA LEU A 119 18.00 -2.11 -0.32
C LEU A 119 19.29 -1.40 -0.78
N PRO A 120 20.33 -1.30 0.06
CA PRO A 120 21.49 -0.45 -0.20
C PRO A 120 22.30 -0.78 -1.47
N TRP A 121 22.09 -1.95 -2.05
CA TRP A 121 22.74 -2.42 -3.27
C TRP A 121 21.83 -2.43 -4.49
N GLU A 122 20.60 -1.91 -4.37
CA GLU A 122 19.61 -1.85 -5.44
C GLU A 122 19.59 -0.46 -6.07
N ASP A 123 19.15 -0.38 -7.33
CA ASP A 123 18.83 0.88 -8.00
C ASP A 123 17.38 1.27 -7.73
N GLU A 124 17.17 2.48 -7.21
CA GLU A 124 15.83 2.98 -6.83
C GLU A 124 14.88 3.10 -8.02
N ALA A 125 15.39 3.50 -9.19
CA ALA A 125 14.56 3.66 -10.37
C ALA A 125 14.08 2.30 -10.91
N GLU A 126 14.95 1.30 -10.91
CA GLU A 126 14.59 -0.06 -11.30
C GLU A 126 13.61 -0.69 -10.32
N VAL A 127 13.83 -0.52 -9.02
CA VAL A 127 12.91 -1.02 -7.97
C VAL A 127 11.54 -0.38 -8.11
N THR A 128 11.48 0.94 -8.28
CA THR A 128 10.23 1.69 -8.44
C THR A 128 9.47 1.27 -9.69
N ALA A 129 10.16 1.04 -10.80
CA ALA A 129 9.55 0.62 -12.06
C ALA A 129 8.91 -0.78 -11.97
N ARG A 130 9.48 -1.68 -11.15
CA ARG A 130 8.97 -3.06 -10.98
C ARG A 130 7.88 -3.22 -9.92
N LEU A 131 7.71 -2.24 -9.05
CA LEU A 131 6.74 -2.34 -7.95
C LEU A 131 5.28 -2.54 -8.44
N PRO A 132 4.81 -1.87 -9.51
CA PRO A 132 3.47 -2.10 -10.05
C PRO A 132 3.18 -3.56 -10.43
N ASP A 133 4.18 -4.29 -10.94
CA ASP A 133 4.03 -5.69 -11.35
C ASP A 133 3.71 -6.63 -10.16
N CYS A 134 3.98 -6.16 -8.93
CA CYS A 134 3.66 -6.92 -7.73
C CYS A 134 2.17 -6.89 -7.38
N ILE A 135 1.38 -6.00 -8.00
CA ILE A 135 -0.07 -5.92 -7.80
C ILE A 135 -0.75 -7.21 -8.26
N ASP A 136 -0.23 -7.84 -9.31
CA ASP A 136 -0.79 -9.07 -9.88
C ASP A 136 -0.70 -10.28 -8.93
N GLU A 137 0.14 -10.20 -7.91
CA GLU A 137 0.23 -11.22 -6.84
C GLU A 137 -0.87 -11.06 -5.79
N LEU A 138 -1.51 -9.90 -5.72
CA LEU A 138 -2.58 -9.65 -4.76
C LEU A 138 -3.87 -10.29 -5.27
N ARG A 139 -4.43 -11.21 -4.50
CA ARG A 139 -5.71 -11.83 -4.80
C ARG A 139 -6.82 -11.11 -4.05
N PHE A 140 -7.56 -10.29 -4.76
CA PHE A 140 -8.68 -9.55 -4.21
C PHE A 140 -9.93 -10.42 -4.04
N SER A 141 -10.80 -10.03 -3.11
CA SER A 141 -12.14 -10.61 -2.96
C SER A 141 -12.99 -10.37 -4.22
N ALA A 142 -13.96 -11.23 -4.46
CA ALA A 142 -14.81 -11.10 -5.64
C ALA A 142 -15.47 -9.72 -5.78
N PRO A 143 -16.05 -9.11 -4.71
CA PRO A 143 -16.64 -7.77 -4.82
C PRO A 143 -15.62 -6.69 -5.24
N VAL A 144 -14.38 -6.78 -4.74
CA VAL A 144 -13.34 -5.82 -5.10
C VAL A 144 -12.88 -6.04 -6.55
N ALA A 145 -12.66 -7.29 -6.96
CA ALA A 145 -12.29 -7.62 -8.32
C ALA A 145 -13.35 -7.17 -9.34
N GLU A 146 -14.62 -7.43 -9.07
CA GLU A 146 -15.73 -6.99 -9.91
C GLU A 146 -15.82 -5.46 -10.03
N MET A 147 -15.57 -4.73 -8.94
CA MET A 147 -15.54 -3.26 -8.96
C MET A 147 -14.37 -2.75 -9.81
N VAL A 148 -13.18 -3.33 -9.66
CA VAL A 148 -12.01 -2.97 -10.47
C VAL A 148 -12.25 -3.27 -11.95
N ASP A 149 -12.78 -4.45 -12.28
CA ASP A 149 -13.13 -4.82 -13.65
C ASP A 149 -14.17 -3.89 -14.27
N LYS A 150 -15.14 -3.44 -13.48
CA LYS A 150 -16.12 -2.45 -13.93
C LYS A 150 -15.47 -1.11 -14.28
N ILE A 151 -14.56 -0.64 -13.40
CA ILE A 151 -13.82 0.60 -13.63
C ILE A 151 -12.96 0.46 -14.90
N ILE A 152 -12.20 -0.62 -15.03
CA ILE A 152 -11.35 -0.87 -16.21
C ILE A 152 -12.19 -0.86 -17.49
N ARG A 153 -13.37 -1.51 -17.50
CA ARG A 153 -14.26 -1.53 -18.68
C ARG A 153 -14.80 -0.17 -19.04
N VAL A 154 -15.19 0.64 -18.05
CA VAL A 154 -15.71 2.00 -18.27
C VAL A 154 -14.65 2.92 -18.88
N PHE A 155 -13.41 2.74 -18.48
CA PHE A 155 -12.30 3.59 -18.90
C PHE A 155 -11.38 2.95 -19.95
N ALA A 156 -11.74 1.79 -20.49
CA ALA A 156 -10.95 1.12 -21.52
C ALA A 156 -10.68 2.03 -22.73
N GLY A 157 -9.41 2.17 -23.10
CA GLY A 157 -8.98 3.01 -24.22
C GLY A 157 -9.03 4.52 -23.96
N LYS A 158 -9.37 4.95 -22.74
CA LYS A 158 -9.40 6.36 -22.35
C LYS A 158 -8.11 6.74 -21.63
N LYS A 159 -7.72 8.02 -21.77
CA LYS A 159 -6.62 8.59 -20.99
C LYS A 159 -7.14 8.94 -19.59
N LEU A 160 -6.88 8.06 -18.63
CA LEU A 160 -7.39 8.18 -17.27
C LEU A 160 -6.40 8.90 -16.36
N THR A 161 -6.90 9.88 -15.60
CA THR A 161 -6.22 10.49 -14.45
C THR A 161 -7.02 10.20 -13.18
N ALA A 162 -6.36 9.71 -12.15
CA ALA A 162 -7.01 9.43 -10.87
C ALA A 162 -6.65 10.50 -9.82
N TYR A 163 -7.65 11.02 -9.13
CA TYR A 163 -7.49 11.88 -7.96
C TYR A 163 -7.93 11.15 -6.70
N HIS A 164 -7.05 11.15 -5.70
CA HIS A 164 -7.39 10.67 -4.37
C HIS A 164 -7.40 11.85 -3.39
N ILE A 165 -8.58 12.18 -2.89
CA ILE A 165 -8.81 13.32 -2.00
C ILE A 165 -9.13 12.79 -0.61
N ARG A 166 -8.21 12.99 0.32
CA ARG A 166 -8.41 12.61 1.72
C ARG A 166 -8.78 13.83 2.55
N ARG A 167 -9.93 13.79 3.21
CA ARG A 167 -10.42 14.85 4.12
C ARG A 167 -10.78 14.31 5.49
N GLY A 168 -11.50 13.20 5.56
CA GLY A 168 -12.17 12.63 6.73
C GLY A 168 -11.45 12.87 8.05
N ASP A 169 -10.53 12.01 8.41
CA ASP A 169 -9.77 12.10 9.66
C ASP A 169 -8.80 13.31 9.72
N ILE A 170 -8.36 13.82 8.56
CA ILE A 170 -7.44 14.97 8.50
C ILE A 170 -8.13 16.28 8.90
N ILE A 171 -9.41 16.44 8.55
CA ILE A 171 -10.17 17.67 8.85
C ILE A 171 -10.86 17.56 10.21
N HIS A 172 -11.37 16.40 10.56
CA HIS A 172 -12.23 16.19 11.73
C HIS A 172 -11.47 15.75 12.97
N ASP A 173 -10.23 15.29 12.85
CA ASP A 173 -9.38 15.01 14.00
C ASP A 173 -8.53 16.25 14.35
N PRO A 174 -8.82 16.93 15.47
CA PRO A 174 -8.06 18.10 15.90
C PRO A 174 -6.60 17.77 16.22
N ILE A 175 -6.28 16.49 16.47
CA ILE A 175 -4.91 16.02 16.71
C ILE A 175 -4.20 15.75 15.37
N ALA A 176 -4.91 15.24 14.39
CA ALA A 176 -4.41 15.01 13.02
C ALA A 176 -4.51 16.28 12.15
N SER A 177 -4.95 17.40 12.72
CA SER A 177 -5.03 18.68 12.02
C SER A 177 -3.67 19.11 11.44
N ASN A 178 -3.67 20.13 10.59
CA ASN A 178 -2.53 20.73 9.89
C ASN A 178 -1.20 20.83 10.66
N LYS A 179 -1.23 20.76 12.00
CA LYS A 179 -0.03 20.83 12.87
C LYS A 179 0.76 19.53 12.91
N LEU A 180 0.09 18.36 12.86
CA LEU A 180 0.74 17.04 12.95
C LEU A 180 1.02 16.42 11.58
N TRP A 181 0.18 16.72 10.57
CA TRP A 181 0.27 16.12 9.24
C TRP A 181 0.11 17.16 8.12
N PRO A 182 0.88 18.26 8.10
CA PRO A 182 0.73 19.30 7.07
C PRO A 182 0.88 18.73 5.65
N ASN A 183 1.69 17.70 5.48
CA ASN A 183 1.93 17.06 4.18
C ASN A 183 0.78 16.16 3.70
N LYS A 184 -0.21 15.87 4.55
CA LYS A 184 -1.38 15.06 4.17
C LYS A 184 -2.57 15.91 3.74
N PHE A 185 -2.56 17.19 4.09
CA PHE A 185 -3.60 18.13 3.69
C PHE A 185 -3.20 18.84 2.39
N ILE A 186 -3.83 18.44 1.31
CA ILE A 186 -3.66 19.11 0.02
C ILE A 186 -4.82 20.11 -0.15
N PRO A 187 -4.55 21.42 -0.35
CA PRO A 187 -5.60 22.42 -0.54
C PRO A 187 -6.54 22.08 -1.70
N ARG A 188 -7.78 22.52 -1.63
CA ARG A 188 -8.78 22.30 -2.68
C ARG A 188 -8.36 22.88 -4.01
N GLU A 189 -7.79 24.07 -3.96
CA GLU A 189 -7.33 24.83 -5.11
C GLU A 189 -6.30 24.04 -5.94
N PHE A 190 -5.51 23.19 -5.28
CA PHE A 190 -4.58 22.28 -5.96
C PHE A 190 -5.33 21.31 -6.87
N TYR A 191 -6.36 20.64 -6.35
CA TYR A 191 -7.16 19.71 -7.15
C TYR A 191 -7.92 20.41 -8.27
N GLU A 192 -8.48 21.58 -8.01
CA GLU A 192 -9.20 22.38 -9.02
C GLU A 192 -8.29 22.85 -10.15
N GLN A 193 -7.09 23.31 -9.83
CA GLN A 193 -6.08 23.71 -10.82
C GLN A 193 -5.62 22.53 -11.66
N HIS A 194 -5.32 21.40 -11.01
CA HIS A 194 -4.90 20.19 -11.72
C HIS A 194 -6.02 19.62 -12.59
N LEU A 195 -7.27 19.63 -12.10
CA LEU A 195 -8.43 19.23 -12.88
C LEU A 195 -8.59 20.11 -14.14
N ALA A 196 -8.51 21.42 -13.98
CA ALA A 196 -8.58 22.35 -15.12
C ALA A 196 -7.45 22.12 -16.13
N LEU A 197 -6.25 21.73 -15.69
CA LEU A 197 -5.16 21.36 -16.58
C LEU A 197 -5.41 20.03 -17.29
N THR A 198 -5.89 19.02 -16.57
CA THR A 198 -6.21 17.70 -17.12
C THR A 198 -7.30 17.78 -18.17
N LEU A 199 -8.34 18.57 -17.91
CA LEU A 199 -9.50 18.73 -18.82
C LEU A 199 -9.20 19.55 -20.07
N LYS A 200 -8.02 20.17 -20.20
CA LYS A 200 -7.55 20.75 -21.48
C LYS A 200 -7.34 19.69 -22.56
N ASP A 201 -7.02 18.47 -22.17
CA ASP A 201 -7.00 17.35 -23.10
C ASP A 201 -8.43 16.80 -23.26
N PRO A 202 -9.05 16.89 -24.45
CA PRO A 202 -10.43 16.43 -24.67
C PRO A 202 -10.57 14.92 -24.52
N ALA A 203 -9.48 14.14 -24.61
CA ALA A 203 -9.49 12.70 -24.41
C ALA A 203 -9.36 12.28 -22.93
N ALA A 204 -9.04 13.22 -22.05
CA ALA A 204 -8.87 12.92 -20.64
C ALA A 204 -10.19 12.57 -19.95
N GLN A 205 -10.14 11.55 -19.13
CA GLN A 205 -11.18 11.17 -18.16
C GLN A 205 -10.59 11.22 -16.76
N VAL A 206 -11.39 11.57 -15.79
CA VAL A 206 -10.97 11.72 -14.40
C VAL A 206 -11.75 10.78 -13.50
N LEU A 207 -11.04 10.04 -12.66
CA LEU A 207 -11.62 9.20 -11.63
C LEU A 207 -11.29 9.78 -10.26
N CYS A 208 -12.31 10.18 -9.53
CA CYS A 208 -12.14 10.77 -8.20
C CYS A 208 -12.48 9.76 -7.10
N PHE A 209 -11.58 9.66 -6.12
CA PHE A 209 -11.79 8.92 -4.89
C PHE A 209 -11.71 9.87 -3.70
N SER A 210 -12.64 9.78 -2.78
CA SER A 210 -12.56 10.52 -1.52
C SER A 210 -13.26 9.77 -0.40
N ASP A 211 -12.74 9.94 0.81
CA ASP A 211 -13.43 9.58 2.04
C ASP A 211 -14.52 10.62 2.44
N THR A 212 -14.71 11.66 1.61
CA THR A 212 -15.68 12.73 1.81
C THR A 212 -16.42 12.99 0.50
N PRO A 213 -17.65 12.46 0.32
CA PRO A 213 -18.39 12.50 -0.95
C PRO A 213 -18.56 13.89 -1.54
N ILE A 214 -18.73 14.93 -0.72
CA ILE A 214 -18.90 16.30 -1.19
C ILE A 214 -17.70 16.83 -2.00
N GLU A 215 -16.50 16.32 -1.74
CA GLU A 215 -15.31 16.71 -2.52
C GLU A 215 -15.37 16.11 -3.94
N VAL A 216 -15.92 14.90 -4.08
CA VAL A 216 -16.13 14.27 -5.39
C VAL A 216 -17.19 15.02 -6.18
N GLU A 217 -18.34 15.31 -5.57
CA GLU A 217 -19.44 16.05 -6.22
C GLU A 217 -19.00 17.44 -6.67
N ARG A 218 -18.14 18.08 -5.89
CA ARG A 218 -17.59 19.38 -6.24
C ARG A 218 -16.69 19.35 -7.48
N LEU A 219 -15.79 18.38 -7.58
CA LEU A 219 -14.95 18.23 -8.78
C LEU A 219 -15.78 17.82 -9.99
N LYS A 220 -16.74 16.93 -9.79
CA LYS A 220 -17.68 16.50 -10.82
C LYS A 220 -18.51 17.65 -11.39
N ALA A 221 -18.84 18.65 -10.57
CA ALA A 221 -19.59 19.83 -11.03
C ALA A 221 -18.84 20.66 -12.09
N ALA A 222 -17.50 20.53 -12.17
CA ALA A 222 -16.70 21.22 -13.19
C ALA A 222 -16.87 20.60 -14.59
N ASP A 223 -17.02 19.27 -14.68
CA ASP A 223 -17.29 18.55 -15.93
C ASP A 223 -17.97 17.19 -15.62
N PRO A 224 -19.30 17.14 -15.54
CA PRO A 224 -20.03 15.95 -15.12
C PRO A 224 -19.88 14.72 -16.04
N GLU A 225 -19.43 14.94 -17.28
CA GLU A 225 -19.27 13.86 -18.27
C GLU A 225 -17.88 13.20 -18.20
N ARG A 226 -16.90 13.94 -17.72
CA ARG A 226 -15.50 13.48 -17.71
C ARG A 226 -14.92 13.24 -16.31
N VAL A 227 -15.63 13.62 -15.24
CA VAL A 227 -15.22 13.47 -13.83
C VAL A 227 -16.15 12.53 -13.08
#